data_1e57b46fcb4233796895c796621bda19
#
_entry.id   1e57b46fcb4233796895c796621bda19
#
_cell.length_a   1.000
_cell.length_b   1.000
_cell.length_c   1.000
_cell.angle_alpha   90.00
_cell.angle_beta   90.00
_cell.angle_gamma   90.00
#
_symmetry.space_group_name_H-M   'P 1'
#
loop_
_entity.id
_entity.type
_entity.pdbx_description
1 polymer ?
#
loop_
_entity_poly.entity_id
_entity_poly.type
_entity_poly.pdbx_seq_one_letter_code
_entity_poly.pdbx_strand_id
1 'polypeptide(L)'
;IPGSLVGIIVATAVSAALGLTELAVVGDIPRTLLLSDRLRLGSLNLAMLSNLISPIVTIAALGMIESLLCGASAARMKNEPFHADQELIAQGVGNILLPFFGGVPATAAIARTSVAIKSGQQTRLTSVFHSVFLLVSMFLLGGVMARLPLSALAGVLMVTAWRMNDWTGIRYLFSHRFKSAISQFLVTMVATVVFDLTVAIILGVIYSAILYVAKSSRIHIAFSTIDGNRLRYDVGKSPILDSAGVVYVTGSLFFGAVDEFNHRLQDIPEEDHLILSLR
;
A
#
# COMPACT_ATOMS: atom_id res chain seq x y z
N ILE A 1 6.09 22.28 19.97
CA ILE A 1 6.18 20.99 20.71
C ILE A 1 5.14 20.07 20.14
N PRO A 2 5.46 18.78 19.81
CA PRO A 2 4.49 17.82 19.30
C PRO A 2 3.35 17.61 20.29
N GLY A 3 2.09 17.78 19.86
CA GLY A 3 0.92 17.65 20.74
C GLY A 3 0.79 16.26 21.39
N SER A 4 1.24 15.20 20.71
CA SER A 4 1.31 13.85 21.25
C SER A 4 2.24 13.74 22.47
N LEU A 5 3.41 14.40 22.43
CA LEU A 5 4.33 14.40 23.55
C LEU A 5 3.73 15.12 24.78
N VAL A 6 3.10 16.28 24.55
CA VAL A 6 2.40 17.01 25.61
C VAL A 6 1.29 16.16 26.21
N GLY A 7 0.49 15.49 25.38
CA GLY A 7 -0.57 14.59 25.82
C GLY A 7 -0.07 13.45 26.71
N ILE A 8 1.05 12.81 26.34
CA ILE A 8 1.67 11.75 27.14
C ILE A 8 2.15 12.31 28.50
N ILE A 9 2.85 13.44 28.47
CA ILE A 9 3.39 14.07 29.73
C ILE A 9 2.24 14.44 30.66
N VAL A 10 1.20 15.11 30.14
CA VAL A 10 0.04 15.53 30.94
C VAL A 10 -0.69 14.32 31.50
N ALA A 11 -0.98 13.31 30.67
CA ALA A 11 -1.68 12.10 31.10
C ALA A 11 -0.89 11.34 32.17
N THR A 12 0.45 11.27 32.04
CA THR A 12 1.33 10.63 33.04
C THR A 12 1.35 11.44 34.35
N ALA A 13 1.46 12.78 34.27
CA ALA A 13 1.45 13.64 35.44
C ALA A 13 0.11 13.56 36.19
N VAL A 14 -1.01 13.58 35.48
CA VAL A 14 -2.36 13.43 36.06
C VAL A 14 -2.53 12.05 36.71
N SER A 15 -2.11 10.98 36.02
CA SER A 15 -2.15 9.62 36.59
C SER A 15 -1.34 9.51 37.89
N ALA A 16 -0.14 10.11 37.92
CA ALA A 16 0.70 10.11 39.11
C ALA A 16 0.09 10.98 40.24
N ALA A 17 -0.46 12.15 39.94
CA ALA A 17 -1.08 13.05 40.90
C ALA A 17 -2.37 12.47 41.52
N LEU A 18 -3.14 11.72 40.76
CA LEU A 18 -4.38 11.05 41.22
C LEU A 18 -4.10 9.71 41.91
N GLY A 19 -2.84 9.27 42.00
CA GLY A 19 -2.47 8.01 42.63
C GLY A 19 -3.08 6.76 41.98
N LEU A 20 -3.32 6.81 40.69
CA LEU A 20 -3.93 5.71 39.95
C LEU A 20 -2.95 4.54 39.74
N THR A 21 -2.72 3.78 40.79
CA THR A 21 -1.76 2.65 40.81
C THR A 21 -2.26 1.41 40.06
N GLU A 22 -3.55 1.33 39.80
CA GLU A 22 -4.20 0.21 39.05
C GLU A 22 -4.02 0.30 37.53
N LEU A 23 -3.47 1.41 37.01
CA LEU A 23 -3.30 1.57 35.57
C LEU A 23 -2.14 0.70 35.05
N ALA A 24 -2.41 -0.06 34.00
CA ALA A 24 -1.37 -0.77 33.28
C ALA A 24 -0.34 0.23 32.70
N VAL A 25 0.93 0.00 32.99
CA VAL A 25 2.06 0.81 32.53
C VAL A 25 2.91 0.01 31.54
N VAL A 26 3.81 0.70 30.82
CA VAL A 26 4.73 0.07 29.84
C VAL A 26 5.56 -1.04 30.48
N GLY A 27 5.95 -0.86 31.76
CA GLY A 27 6.80 -1.82 32.48
C GLY A 27 8.28 -1.67 32.16
N ASP A 28 9.08 -2.63 32.62
CA ASP A 28 10.54 -2.53 32.52
C ASP A 28 11.03 -2.56 31.09
N ILE A 29 11.79 -1.54 30.71
CA ILE A 29 12.44 -1.44 29.41
C ILE A 29 13.88 -1.98 29.56
N PRO A 30 14.24 -3.03 28.77
CA PRO A 30 15.59 -3.58 28.80
C PRO A 30 16.64 -2.52 28.49
N ARG A 31 17.66 -2.39 29.32
CA ARG A 31 18.78 -1.46 29.15
C ARG A 31 19.99 -2.16 28.50
N THR A 32 19.75 -3.12 27.66
CA THR A 32 20.78 -3.88 26.96
C THR A 32 20.44 -4.03 25.49
N LEU A 33 21.47 -3.95 24.64
CA LEU A 33 21.31 -4.19 23.21
C LEU A 33 21.25 -5.66 22.84
N LEU A 34 21.74 -6.53 23.73
CA LEU A 34 21.78 -7.98 23.50
C LEU A 34 20.75 -8.65 24.43
N LEU A 35 19.57 -8.88 23.90
CA LEU A 35 18.51 -9.57 24.63
C LEU A 35 18.85 -11.05 24.86
N SER A 36 18.31 -11.63 25.94
CA SER A 36 18.48 -13.05 26.28
C SER A 36 18.00 -13.98 25.17
N ASP A 37 16.91 -13.59 24.53
CA ASP A 37 16.18 -14.37 23.53
C ASP A 37 16.71 -14.20 22.09
N ARG A 38 17.93 -13.62 21.97
CA ARG A 38 18.58 -13.45 20.66
C ARG A 38 18.85 -14.79 19.97
N LEU A 39 18.82 -14.78 18.65
CA LEU A 39 19.13 -15.95 17.85
C LEU A 39 20.56 -16.45 18.14
N ARG A 40 20.66 -17.72 18.51
CA ARG A 40 21.92 -18.47 18.60
C ARG A 40 21.93 -19.52 17.51
N LEU A 41 22.93 -19.49 16.64
CA LEU A 41 23.00 -20.42 15.49
C LEU A 41 22.93 -21.91 15.91
N GLY A 42 23.40 -22.25 17.11
CA GLY A 42 23.32 -23.60 17.65
C GLY A 42 21.94 -24.05 18.11
N SER A 43 20.96 -23.17 18.22
CA SER A 43 19.57 -23.48 18.62
C SER A 43 18.63 -23.76 17.45
N LEU A 44 19.09 -23.67 16.23
CA LEU A 44 18.27 -23.89 15.03
C LEU A 44 18.00 -25.40 14.87
N ASN A 45 16.73 -25.77 14.92
CA ASN A 45 16.28 -27.13 14.64
C ASN A 45 15.56 -27.15 13.29
N LEU A 46 16.11 -27.91 12.34
CA LEU A 46 15.54 -28.03 10.99
C LEU A 46 14.12 -28.64 11.00
N ALA A 47 13.78 -29.44 12.03
CA ALA A 47 12.44 -30.00 12.16
C ALA A 47 11.35 -28.90 12.43
N MET A 48 11.74 -27.79 13.05
CA MET A 48 10.82 -26.67 13.27
C MET A 48 10.59 -25.83 12.00
N LEU A 49 11.49 -25.92 11.02
CA LEU A 49 11.46 -25.08 9.83
C LEU A 49 10.19 -25.29 9.00
N SER A 50 9.70 -26.52 8.91
CA SER A 50 8.46 -26.82 8.17
C SER A 50 7.23 -26.08 8.70
N ASN A 51 7.13 -25.95 10.03
CA ASN A 51 6.04 -25.22 10.68
C ASN A 51 6.19 -23.69 10.59
N LEU A 52 7.41 -23.21 10.33
CA LEU A 52 7.71 -21.79 10.24
C LEU A 52 7.60 -21.23 8.82
N ILE A 53 7.55 -22.07 7.77
CA ILE A 53 7.49 -21.62 6.38
C ILE A 53 6.30 -20.69 6.15
N SER A 54 5.10 -21.07 6.59
CA SER A 54 3.89 -20.26 6.40
C SER A 54 4.01 -18.88 7.08
N PRO A 55 4.32 -18.76 8.38
CA PRO A 55 4.51 -17.45 9.00
C PRO A 55 5.69 -16.67 8.43
N ILE A 56 6.78 -17.32 8.01
CA ILE A 56 7.91 -16.63 7.35
C ILE A 56 7.46 -15.95 6.07
N VAL A 57 6.78 -16.68 5.17
CA VAL A 57 6.29 -16.13 3.90
C VAL A 57 5.29 -15.01 4.14
N THR A 58 4.38 -15.19 5.08
CA THR A 58 3.37 -14.18 5.42
C THR A 58 4.00 -12.89 5.95
N ILE A 59 4.91 -12.99 6.91
CA ILE A 59 5.60 -11.83 7.50
C ILE A 59 6.48 -11.15 6.45
N ALA A 60 7.19 -11.91 5.62
CA ALA A 60 8.02 -11.36 4.55
C ALA A 60 7.17 -10.61 3.52
N ALA A 61 6.07 -11.21 3.06
CA ALA A 61 5.16 -10.58 2.10
C ALA A 61 4.55 -9.28 2.68
N LEU A 62 4.09 -9.32 3.93
CA LEU A 62 3.56 -8.14 4.62
C LEU A 62 4.62 -7.03 4.72
N GLY A 63 5.82 -7.37 5.17
CA GLY A 63 6.92 -6.41 5.31
C GLY A 63 7.33 -5.79 3.98
N MET A 64 7.39 -6.58 2.89
CA MET A 64 7.66 -6.07 1.54
C MET A 64 6.59 -5.09 1.08
N ILE A 65 5.32 -5.46 1.18
CA ILE A 65 4.19 -4.61 0.74
C ILE A 65 4.18 -3.30 1.52
N GLU A 66 4.30 -3.36 2.84
CA GLU A 66 4.26 -2.19 3.72
C GLU A 66 5.44 -1.25 3.46
N SER A 67 6.66 -1.78 3.29
CA SER A 67 7.85 -0.99 2.95
C SER A 67 7.73 -0.32 1.58
N LEU A 68 7.24 -1.03 0.56
CA LEU A 68 7.03 -0.46 -0.77
C LEU A 68 5.95 0.63 -0.77
N LEU A 69 4.84 0.42 -0.05
CA LEU A 69 3.79 1.44 0.10
C LEU A 69 4.32 2.69 0.81
N CYS A 70 5.11 2.51 1.87
CA CYS A 70 5.72 3.60 2.59
C CYS A 70 6.69 4.38 1.70
N GLY A 71 7.59 3.69 1.00
CA GLY A 71 8.57 4.29 0.11
C GLY A 71 7.92 5.03 -1.06
N ALA A 72 6.93 4.41 -1.72
CA ALA A 72 6.19 5.03 -2.81
C ALA A 72 5.37 6.26 -2.35
N SER A 73 4.81 6.22 -1.13
CA SER A 73 4.11 7.35 -0.54
C SER A 73 5.06 8.50 -0.23
N ALA A 74 6.22 8.20 0.38
CA ALA A 74 7.25 9.17 0.70
C ALA A 74 7.81 9.84 -0.56
N ALA A 75 8.10 9.05 -1.60
CA ALA A 75 8.60 9.53 -2.88
C ALA A 75 7.63 10.53 -3.53
N ARG A 76 6.32 10.20 -3.52
CA ARG A 76 5.28 11.13 -4.00
C ARG A 76 5.22 12.42 -3.19
N MET A 77 5.34 12.36 -1.87
CA MET A 77 5.32 13.55 -1.00
C MET A 77 6.50 14.47 -1.24
N LYS A 78 7.68 13.90 -1.60
CA LYS A 78 8.91 14.65 -1.88
C LYS A 78 9.15 14.93 -3.35
N ASN A 79 8.34 14.33 -4.25
CA ASN A 79 8.55 14.36 -5.70
C ASN A 79 9.96 13.85 -6.10
N GLU A 80 10.41 12.75 -5.47
CA GLU A 80 11.69 12.09 -5.72
C GLU A 80 11.46 10.71 -6.36
N PRO A 81 12.43 10.18 -7.15
CA PRO A 81 12.34 8.83 -7.69
C PRO A 81 12.40 7.78 -6.56
N PHE A 82 11.68 6.67 -6.74
CA PHE A 82 11.66 5.56 -5.79
C PHE A 82 12.29 4.31 -6.41
N HIS A 83 13.30 3.77 -5.75
CA HIS A 83 14.01 2.56 -6.15
C HIS A 83 13.55 1.37 -5.29
N ALA A 84 12.49 0.69 -5.74
CA ALA A 84 11.82 -0.38 -5.01
C ALA A 84 12.77 -1.54 -4.64
N ASP A 85 13.61 -1.97 -5.57
CA ASP A 85 14.54 -3.09 -5.34
C ASP A 85 15.56 -2.77 -4.25
N GLN A 86 16.12 -1.55 -4.25
CA GLN A 86 17.08 -1.13 -3.23
C GLN A 86 16.43 -1.04 -1.85
N GLU A 87 15.18 -0.60 -1.77
CA GLU A 87 14.42 -0.54 -0.53
C GLU A 87 14.22 -1.94 0.05
N LEU A 88 13.78 -2.90 -0.78
CA LEU A 88 13.57 -4.28 -0.36
C LEU A 88 14.87 -4.97 0.08
N ILE A 89 15.97 -4.74 -0.64
CA ILE A 89 17.28 -5.29 -0.26
C ILE A 89 17.71 -4.73 1.09
N ALA A 90 17.62 -3.41 1.28
CA ALA A 90 17.98 -2.77 2.55
C ALA A 90 17.13 -3.27 3.71
N GLN A 91 15.82 -3.41 3.52
CA GLN A 91 14.87 -3.96 4.47
C GLN A 91 15.22 -5.42 4.81
N GLY A 92 15.53 -6.24 3.81
CA GLY A 92 15.92 -7.65 3.98
C GLY A 92 17.21 -7.79 4.79
N VAL A 93 18.24 -7.00 4.47
CA VAL A 93 19.51 -6.99 5.23
C VAL A 93 19.28 -6.59 6.67
N GLY A 94 18.49 -5.55 6.92
CA GLY A 94 18.12 -5.13 8.27
C GLY A 94 17.44 -6.25 9.05
N ASN A 95 16.45 -6.91 8.46
CA ASN A 95 15.70 -7.99 9.09
C ASN A 95 16.52 -9.27 9.33
N ILE A 96 17.56 -9.54 8.53
CA ILE A 96 18.51 -10.63 8.80
C ILE A 96 19.35 -10.35 10.04
N LEU A 97 19.70 -9.09 10.28
CA LEU A 97 20.55 -8.70 11.43
C LEU A 97 19.77 -8.63 12.75
N LEU A 98 18.49 -8.26 12.72
CA LEU A 98 17.67 -8.02 13.92
C LEU A 98 17.63 -9.21 14.90
N PRO A 99 17.46 -10.47 14.49
CA PRO A 99 17.38 -11.62 15.41
C PRO A 99 18.66 -11.84 16.23
N PHE A 100 19.82 -11.45 15.71
CA PHE A 100 21.09 -11.58 16.46
C PHE A 100 21.17 -10.63 17.66
N PHE A 101 20.35 -9.58 17.68
CA PHE A 101 20.18 -8.67 18.79
C PHE A 101 18.93 -8.97 19.64
N GLY A 102 18.12 -9.97 19.22
CA GLY A 102 16.83 -10.30 19.84
C GLY A 102 15.69 -9.43 19.34
N GLY A 103 15.88 -8.74 18.20
CA GLY A 103 14.83 -7.95 17.56
C GLY A 103 13.84 -8.83 16.80
N VAL A 104 12.63 -8.30 16.65
CA VAL A 104 11.57 -8.88 15.81
C VAL A 104 11.62 -8.28 14.40
N PRO A 105 11.04 -8.96 13.39
CA PRO A 105 10.95 -8.40 12.05
C PRO A 105 10.34 -7.00 12.05
N ALA A 106 10.94 -6.08 11.32
CA ALA A 106 10.55 -4.69 11.26
C ALA A 106 10.29 -4.26 9.81
N THR A 107 9.44 -3.26 9.64
CA THR A 107 9.11 -2.65 8.34
C THR A 107 9.05 -1.14 8.46
N ALA A 108 8.98 -0.45 7.31
CA ALA A 108 8.84 0.99 7.26
C ALA A 108 7.47 1.44 7.81
N ALA A 109 7.43 2.55 8.51
CA ALA A 109 6.20 3.08 9.09
C ALA A 109 5.73 4.34 8.37
N ILE A 110 4.64 4.24 7.60
CA ILE A 110 4.07 5.34 6.80
C ILE A 110 3.81 6.59 7.65
N ALA A 111 3.22 6.41 8.84
CA ALA A 111 2.90 7.52 9.76
C ALA A 111 4.14 8.30 10.16
N ARG A 112 5.18 7.62 10.65
CA ARG A 112 6.44 8.26 11.08
C ARG A 112 7.15 8.94 9.93
N THR A 113 7.21 8.28 8.76
CA THR A 113 7.79 8.83 7.53
C THR A 113 7.07 10.10 7.09
N SER A 114 5.73 10.08 7.08
CA SER A 114 4.92 11.25 6.71
C SER A 114 5.12 12.42 7.66
N VAL A 115 5.19 12.15 8.97
CA VAL A 115 5.47 13.19 9.97
C VAL A 115 6.87 13.79 9.78
N ALA A 116 7.89 12.95 9.55
CA ALA A 116 9.24 13.40 9.32
C ALA A 116 9.33 14.30 8.07
N ILE A 117 8.72 13.91 6.95
CA ILE A 117 8.69 14.70 5.71
C ILE A 117 7.97 16.04 5.94
N LYS A 118 6.79 16.03 6.58
CA LYS A 118 6.02 17.24 6.89
C LYS A 118 6.76 18.16 7.86
N SER A 119 7.65 17.61 8.68
CA SER A 119 8.50 18.36 9.58
C SER A 119 9.77 18.94 8.93
N GLY A 120 9.93 18.76 7.61
CA GLY A 120 11.03 19.33 6.85
C GLY A 120 12.25 18.42 6.71
N GLN A 121 12.09 17.11 6.80
CA GLN A 121 13.17 16.15 6.54
C GLN A 121 13.78 16.36 5.16
N GLN A 122 15.09 16.63 5.09
CA GLN A 122 15.83 16.83 3.85
C GLN A 122 16.68 15.61 3.48
N THR A 123 17.25 14.94 4.46
CA THR A 123 18.23 13.88 4.24
C THR A 123 17.85 12.56 4.92
N ARG A 124 18.44 11.46 4.46
CA ARG A 124 18.30 10.13 5.08
C ARG A 124 18.92 10.04 6.47
N LEU A 125 19.81 10.96 6.82
CA LEU A 125 20.42 11.05 8.16
C LEU A 125 19.39 11.25 9.27
N THR A 126 18.22 11.79 8.97
CA THR A 126 17.12 11.92 9.93
C THR A 126 16.74 10.58 10.55
N SER A 127 16.71 9.49 9.77
CA SER A 127 16.41 8.14 10.27
C SER A 127 17.52 7.63 11.19
N VAL A 128 18.78 7.90 10.84
CA VAL A 128 19.93 7.53 11.67
C VAL A 128 19.89 8.27 13.02
N PHE A 129 19.69 9.59 12.99
CA PHE A 129 19.55 10.39 14.23
C PHE A 129 18.36 9.94 15.05
N HIS A 130 17.21 9.63 14.42
CA HIS A 130 16.06 9.09 15.10
C HIS A 130 16.39 7.80 15.87
N SER A 131 17.10 6.87 15.23
CA SER A 131 17.52 5.62 15.86
C SER A 131 18.49 5.83 17.00
N VAL A 132 19.45 6.75 16.84
CA VAL A 132 20.41 7.12 17.89
C VAL A 132 19.67 7.77 19.08
N PHE A 133 18.74 8.69 18.82
CA PHE A 133 17.96 9.31 19.89
C PHE A 133 17.06 8.31 20.62
N LEU A 134 16.47 7.34 19.92
CA LEU A 134 15.71 6.26 20.56
C LEU A 134 16.59 5.41 21.45
N LEU A 135 17.79 5.06 20.98
CA LEU A 135 18.75 4.29 21.75
C LEU A 135 19.18 5.06 23.02
N VAL A 136 19.55 6.33 22.88
CA VAL A 136 19.90 7.19 24.01
C VAL A 136 18.72 7.31 24.98
N SER A 137 17.50 7.50 24.48
CA SER A 137 16.30 7.56 25.31
C SER A 137 16.06 6.27 26.09
N MET A 138 16.30 5.12 25.50
CA MET A 138 16.18 3.83 26.18
C MET A 138 17.09 3.74 27.39
N PHE A 139 18.35 4.16 27.26
CA PHE A 139 19.32 4.13 28.37
C PHE A 139 19.06 5.19 29.41
N LEU A 140 18.78 6.46 29.01
CA LEU A 140 18.63 7.57 29.92
C LEU A 140 17.24 7.71 30.52
N LEU A 141 16.20 7.49 29.68
CA LEU A 141 14.80 7.75 30.05
C LEU A 141 14.01 6.47 30.30
N GLY A 142 14.62 5.28 30.19
CA GLY A 142 13.94 3.99 30.34
C GLY A 142 13.10 3.88 31.61
N GLY A 143 13.61 4.39 32.76
CA GLY A 143 12.88 4.40 34.03
C GLY A 143 11.66 5.35 34.05
N VAL A 144 11.68 6.43 33.27
CA VAL A 144 10.53 7.35 33.12
C VAL A 144 9.53 6.73 32.15
N MET A 145 10.02 6.18 31.05
CA MET A 145 9.18 5.51 30.03
C MET A 145 8.47 4.28 30.59
N ALA A 146 9.10 3.54 31.51
CA ALA A 146 8.51 2.40 32.19
C ALA A 146 7.21 2.73 32.94
N ARG A 147 7.09 3.97 33.43
CA ARG A 147 5.92 4.45 34.17
C ARG A 147 4.82 5.06 33.33
N LEU A 148 4.98 5.09 32.01
CA LEU A 148 3.97 5.66 31.12
C LEU A 148 2.70 4.77 31.10
N PRO A 149 1.51 5.36 31.37
CA PRO A 149 0.26 4.61 31.30
C PRO A 149 -0.02 4.15 29.86
N LEU A 150 -0.38 2.89 29.67
CA LEU A 150 -0.77 2.35 28.36
C LEU A 150 -2.00 3.06 27.79
N SER A 151 -2.89 3.55 28.66
CA SER A 151 -4.06 4.36 28.26
C SER A 151 -3.67 5.68 27.57
N ALA A 152 -2.58 6.33 28.00
CA ALA A 152 -2.06 7.53 27.35
C ALA A 152 -1.51 7.21 25.96
N LEU A 153 -0.79 6.11 25.83
CA LEU A 153 -0.29 5.65 24.52
C LEU A 153 -1.44 5.26 23.59
N ALA A 154 -2.47 4.57 24.09
CA ALA A 154 -3.66 4.24 23.33
C ALA A 154 -4.38 5.50 22.82
N GLY A 155 -4.52 6.53 23.63
CA GLY A 155 -5.08 7.81 23.22
C GLY A 155 -4.29 8.48 22.09
N VAL A 156 -2.95 8.46 22.19
CA VAL A 156 -2.09 8.97 21.11
C VAL A 156 -2.23 8.13 19.83
N LEU A 157 -2.33 6.81 19.94
CA LEU A 157 -2.54 5.93 18.78
C LEU A 157 -3.88 6.21 18.11
N MET A 158 -4.97 6.41 18.86
CA MET A 158 -6.29 6.77 18.30
C MET A 158 -6.23 8.09 17.52
N VAL A 159 -5.63 9.12 18.10
CA VAL A 159 -5.47 10.43 17.44
C VAL A 159 -4.60 10.30 16.18
N THR A 160 -3.53 9.50 16.27
CA THR A 160 -2.65 9.26 15.11
C THR A 160 -3.37 8.52 14.01
N ALA A 161 -4.10 7.46 14.33
CA ALA A 161 -4.92 6.70 13.37
C ALA A 161 -5.93 7.61 12.66
N TRP A 162 -6.61 8.49 13.41
CA TRP A 162 -7.53 9.48 12.83
C TRP A 162 -6.85 10.44 11.85
N ARG A 163 -5.64 10.93 12.22
CA ARG A 163 -4.85 11.87 11.40
C ARG A 163 -4.18 11.22 10.19
N MET A 164 -3.98 9.91 10.21
CA MET A 164 -3.42 9.16 9.08
C MET A 164 -4.40 8.98 7.93
N ASN A 165 -5.70 9.06 8.19
CA ASN A 165 -6.69 8.94 7.12
C ASN A 165 -6.55 10.09 6.12
N ASP A 166 -6.56 9.74 4.85
CA ASP A 166 -6.68 10.71 3.76
C ASP A 166 -8.16 11.07 3.54
N TRP A 167 -8.67 11.91 4.43
CA TRP A 167 -10.06 12.38 4.37
C TRP A 167 -10.38 13.07 3.05
N THR A 168 -9.40 13.74 2.43
CA THR A 168 -9.56 14.42 1.15
C THR A 168 -9.71 13.40 0.03
N GLY A 169 -8.86 12.38 -0.02
CA GLY A 169 -8.93 11.29 -0.98
C GLY A 169 -10.22 10.47 -0.83
N ILE A 170 -10.61 10.12 0.40
CA ILE A 170 -11.86 9.42 0.67
C ILE A 170 -13.05 10.25 0.17
N ARG A 171 -13.13 11.53 0.53
CA ARG A 171 -14.20 12.42 0.08
C ARG A 171 -14.24 12.55 -1.44
N TYR A 172 -13.09 12.68 -2.09
CA TYR A 172 -12.96 12.74 -3.54
C TYR A 172 -13.51 11.46 -4.21
N LEU A 173 -13.17 10.31 -3.68
CA LEU A 173 -13.63 9.00 -4.15
C LEU A 173 -15.16 8.87 -4.14
N PHE A 174 -15.77 9.26 -3.02
CA PHE A 174 -17.22 9.20 -2.85
C PHE A 174 -17.96 10.28 -3.63
N SER A 175 -17.42 11.51 -3.72
CA SER A 175 -18.05 12.61 -4.44
C SER A 175 -18.10 12.37 -5.96
N HIS A 176 -17.06 11.75 -6.53
CA HIS A 176 -16.99 11.42 -7.95
C HIS A 176 -17.62 10.04 -8.27
N ARG A 177 -18.17 9.34 -7.28
CA ARG A 177 -18.87 8.06 -7.43
C ARG A 177 -18.07 7.01 -8.22
N PHE A 178 -16.78 6.89 -7.96
CA PHE A 178 -15.94 5.85 -8.57
C PHE A 178 -16.30 4.47 -8.02
N LYS A 179 -17.36 3.85 -8.58
CA LYS A 179 -17.94 2.60 -8.07
C LYS A 179 -16.91 1.49 -7.80
N SER A 180 -16.00 1.26 -8.74
CA SER A 180 -14.96 0.23 -8.59
C SER A 180 -13.99 0.54 -7.44
N ALA A 181 -13.56 1.80 -7.31
CA ALA A 181 -12.65 2.19 -6.25
C ALA A 181 -13.34 2.22 -4.87
N ILE A 182 -14.61 2.63 -4.81
CA ILE A 182 -15.41 2.59 -3.59
C ILE A 182 -15.63 1.14 -3.14
N SER A 183 -16.01 0.23 -4.06
CA SER A 183 -16.20 -1.18 -3.72
C SER A 183 -14.90 -1.83 -3.22
N GLN A 184 -13.77 -1.55 -3.87
CA GLN A 184 -12.46 -2.04 -3.44
C GLN A 184 -12.08 -1.51 -2.05
N PHE A 185 -12.28 -0.21 -1.82
CA PHE A 185 -12.04 0.41 -0.51
C PHE A 185 -12.88 -0.25 0.59
N LEU A 186 -14.19 -0.44 0.35
CA LEU A 186 -15.09 -1.04 1.33
C LEU A 186 -14.75 -2.50 1.61
N VAL A 187 -14.50 -3.30 0.56
CA VAL A 187 -14.11 -4.72 0.72
C VAL A 187 -12.84 -4.85 1.53
N THR A 188 -11.79 -4.06 1.20
CA THR A 188 -10.52 -4.10 1.91
C THR A 188 -10.67 -3.62 3.36
N MET A 189 -11.45 -2.56 3.60
CA MET A 189 -11.70 -2.02 4.93
C MET A 189 -12.43 -3.05 5.82
N VAL A 190 -13.50 -3.65 5.31
CA VAL A 190 -14.26 -4.69 6.05
C VAL A 190 -13.36 -5.90 6.31
N ALA A 191 -12.61 -6.35 5.31
CA ALA A 191 -11.69 -7.48 5.48
C ALA A 191 -10.62 -7.19 6.55
N THR A 192 -10.09 -5.96 6.62
CA THR A 192 -9.10 -5.57 7.65
C THR A 192 -9.69 -5.60 9.06
N VAL A 193 -10.98 -5.24 9.21
CA VAL A 193 -11.65 -5.22 10.52
C VAL A 193 -12.08 -6.61 10.96
N VAL A 194 -12.58 -7.43 10.03
CA VAL A 194 -13.16 -8.77 10.33
C VAL A 194 -12.07 -9.85 10.49
N PHE A 195 -11.04 -9.79 9.66
CA PHE A 195 -9.94 -10.74 9.66
C PHE A 195 -8.68 -10.09 10.24
N ASP A 196 -7.64 -10.02 9.43
CA ASP A 196 -6.40 -9.31 9.74
C ASP A 196 -5.88 -8.58 8.49
N LEU A 197 -4.83 -7.79 8.67
CA LEU A 197 -4.25 -6.99 7.58
C LEU A 197 -3.74 -7.88 6.43
N THR A 198 -3.19 -9.07 6.72
CA THR A 198 -2.64 -9.98 5.71
C THR A 198 -3.74 -10.52 4.80
N VAL A 199 -4.82 -11.03 5.41
CA VAL A 199 -5.99 -11.53 4.67
C VAL A 199 -6.64 -10.40 3.87
N ALA A 200 -6.75 -9.20 4.45
CA ALA A 200 -7.31 -8.05 3.77
C ALA A 200 -6.50 -7.64 2.52
N ILE A 201 -5.17 -7.69 2.59
CA ILE A 201 -4.29 -7.40 1.45
C ILE A 201 -4.51 -8.43 0.34
N ILE A 202 -4.51 -9.73 0.68
CA ILE A 202 -4.72 -10.81 -0.29
C ILE A 202 -6.09 -10.67 -0.97
N LEU A 203 -7.16 -10.48 -0.19
CA LEU A 203 -8.51 -10.27 -0.71
C LEU A 203 -8.59 -9.00 -1.57
N GLY A 204 -7.94 -7.92 -1.15
CA GLY A 204 -7.88 -6.67 -1.89
C GLY A 204 -7.20 -6.83 -3.26
N VAL A 205 -6.07 -7.56 -3.30
CA VAL A 205 -5.34 -7.85 -4.56
C VAL A 205 -6.18 -8.71 -5.48
N ILE A 206 -6.77 -9.82 -4.98
CA ILE A 206 -7.63 -10.71 -5.77
C ILE A 206 -8.83 -9.92 -6.31
N TYR A 207 -9.52 -9.16 -5.47
CA TYR A 207 -10.66 -8.35 -5.88
C TYR A 207 -10.29 -7.30 -6.93
N SER A 208 -9.15 -6.63 -6.75
CA SER A 208 -8.61 -5.66 -7.71
C SER A 208 -8.31 -6.31 -9.06
N ALA A 209 -7.71 -7.51 -9.05
CA ALA A 209 -7.43 -8.28 -10.27
C ALA A 209 -8.72 -8.65 -11.01
N ILE A 210 -9.74 -9.12 -10.29
CA ILE A 210 -11.06 -9.44 -10.87
C ILE A 210 -11.69 -8.20 -11.50
N LEU A 211 -11.69 -7.07 -10.79
CA LEU A 211 -12.22 -5.81 -11.32
C LEU A 211 -11.44 -5.33 -12.55
N TYR A 212 -10.11 -5.49 -12.55
CA TYR A 212 -9.26 -5.13 -13.67
C TYR A 212 -9.59 -5.99 -14.90
N VAL A 213 -9.66 -7.31 -14.74
CA VAL A 213 -10.03 -8.23 -15.82
C VAL A 213 -11.42 -7.90 -16.36
N ALA A 214 -12.43 -7.75 -15.49
CA ALA A 214 -13.79 -7.41 -15.89
C ALA A 214 -13.90 -6.07 -16.64
N LYS A 215 -13.08 -5.08 -16.26
CA LYS A 215 -13.04 -3.79 -16.94
C LYS A 215 -12.27 -3.85 -18.26
N SER A 216 -11.19 -4.64 -18.30
CA SER A 216 -10.33 -4.81 -19.47
C SER A 216 -11.00 -5.65 -20.56
N SER A 217 -12.00 -6.48 -20.19
CA SER A 217 -12.76 -7.31 -21.14
C SER A 217 -13.74 -6.52 -22.02
N ARG A 218 -13.94 -5.23 -21.74
CA ARG A 218 -14.85 -4.42 -22.54
C ARG A 218 -14.17 -3.93 -23.80
N ILE A 219 -14.66 -4.40 -24.94
CA ILE A 219 -14.24 -3.98 -26.28
C ILE A 219 -15.24 -2.95 -26.77
N HIS A 220 -14.73 -1.90 -27.38
CA HIS A 220 -15.54 -0.93 -28.10
C HIS A 220 -15.34 -1.16 -29.61
N ILE A 221 -16.42 -1.52 -30.30
CA ILE A 221 -16.46 -1.65 -31.74
C ILE A 221 -17.31 -0.49 -32.25
N ALA A 222 -16.73 0.33 -33.13
CA ALA A 222 -17.43 1.40 -33.81
C ALA A 222 -17.32 1.17 -35.32
N PHE A 223 -18.46 1.19 -36.00
CA PHE A 223 -18.52 1.16 -37.45
C PHE A 223 -18.62 2.60 -38.00
N SER A 224 -17.92 2.86 -39.08
CA SER A 224 -18.01 4.13 -39.81
C SER A 224 -17.80 3.89 -41.29
N THR A 225 -18.60 4.53 -42.12
CA THR A 225 -18.38 4.59 -43.56
C THR A 225 -17.22 5.52 -43.88
N ILE A 226 -16.53 5.28 -44.99
CA ILE A 226 -15.42 6.14 -45.43
C ILE A 226 -15.98 7.39 -46.09
N ASP A 227 -15.65 8.56 -45.50
CA ASP A 227 -15.93 9.83 -46.14
C ASP A 227 -14.72 10.25 -47.00
N GLY A 228 -14.85 10.07 -48.33
CA GLY A 228 -13.80 10.41 -49.29
C GLY A 228 -13.31 11.85 -49.21
N ASN A 229 -14.16 12.81 -48.73
CA ASN A 229 -13.77 14.20 -48.57
C ASN A 229 -12.82 14.50 -47.42
N ARG A 230 -12.67 13.52 -46.51
CA ARG A 230 -11.75 13.62 -45.35
C ARG A 230 -10.41 12.95 -45.59
N LEU A 231 -10.24 12.29 -46.74
CA LEU A 231 -8.96 11.66 -47.07
C LEU A 231 -7.93 12.75 -47.45
N ARG A 232 -6.74 12.66 -46.86
CA ARG A 232 -5.64 13.64 -47.05
C ARG A 232 -5.02 13.64 -48.46
N TYR A 233 -5.28 12.59 -49.23
CA TYR A 233 -4.80 12.43 -50.60
C TYR A 233 -6.03 12.38 -51.54
N ASP A 234 -5.94 12.99 -52.66
CA ASP A 234 -6.90 12.88 -53.76
C ASP A 234 -6.84 11.47 -54.35
N VAL A 235 -7.31 10.51 -53.59
CA VAL A 235 -7.50 9.12 -53.99
C VAL A 235 -8.75 9.13 -54.83
N GLY A 236 -8.65 9.59 -56.07
CA GLY A 236 -9.78 9.81 -57.02
C GLY A 236 -10.98 8.90 -56.70
N LYS A 237 -12.19 9.36 -57.01
CA LYS A 237 -13.45 8.63 -56.69
C LYS A 237 -13.36 7.15 -57.13
N SER A 238 -12.80 6.33 -56.26
CA SER A 238 -12.76 4.91 -56.45
C SER A 238 -14.12 4.36 -56.02
N PRO A 239 -14.83 3.62 -56.86
CA PRO A 239 -16.11 2.98 -56.51
C PRO A 239 -16.03 2.12 -55.25
N ILE A 240 -14.84 1.63 -54.94
CA ILE A 240 -14.54 0.84 -53.73
C ILE A 240 -14.75 1.64 -52.44
N LEU A 241 -14.54 2.97 -52.47
CA LEU A 241 -14.69 3.81 -51.27
C LEU A 241 -16.15 4.02 -50.88
N ASP A 242 -17.05 3.97 -51.85
CA ASP A 242 -18.50 4.15 -51.65
C ASP A 242 -19.17 2.91 -51.03
N SER A 243 -18.53 1.74 -51.15
CA SER A 243 -19.00 0.44 -50.59
C SER A 243 -18.05 -0.11 -49.50
N ALA A 244 -17.22 0.76 -48.92
CA ALA A 244 -16.25 0.34 -47.89
C ALA A 244 -16.59 0.90 -46.50
N GLY A 245 -16.67 0.01 -45.54
CA GLY A 245 -16.84 0.34 -44.13
C GLY A 245 -15.55 0.14 -43.34
N VAL A 246 -15.35 0.93 -42.30
CA VAL A 246 -14.25 0.78 -41.34
C VAL A 246 -14.77 0.40 -39.97
N VAL A 247 -14.30 -0.72 -39.47
CA VAL A 247 -14.57 -1.19 -38.11
C VAL A 247 -13.39 -0.85 -37.23
N TYR A 248 -13.60 0.06 -36.29
CA TYR A 248 -12.62 0.42 -35.29
C TYR A 248 -12.82 -0.49 -34.08
N VAL A 249 -11.82 -1.28 -33.76
CA VAL A 249 -11.79 -2.11 -32.55
C VAL A 249 -10.81 -1.47 -31.58
N THR A 250 -11.33 -1.02 -30.46
CA THR A 250 -10.53 -0.42 -29.38
C THR A 250 -10.75 -1.18 -28.08
N GLY A 251 -9.65 -1.49 -27.39
CA GLY A 251 -9.65 -2.28 -26.15
C GLY A 251 -8.73 -3.48 -26.21
N SER A 252 -8.64 -4.19 -25.09
CA SER A 252 -7.75 -5.35 -24.99
C SER A 252 -8.40 -6.60 -25.59
N LEU A 253 -7.85 -7.09 -26.67
CA LEU A 253 -8.25 -8.37 -27.28
C LEU A 253 -7.58 -9.53 -26.52
N PHE A 254 -8.30 -10.17 -25.63
CA PHE A 254 -7.87 -11.37 -24.93
C PHE A 254 -9.02 -12.37 -24.83
N PHE A 255 -8.74 -13.60 -24.36
CA PHE A 255 -9.70 -14.70 -24.38
C PHE A 255 -11.07 -14.37 -23.73
N GLY A 256 -11.10 -13.56 -22.68
CA GLY A 256 -12.35 -13.15 -22.01
C GLY A 256 -13.21 -12.14 -22.80
N ALA A 257 -12.70 -11.61 -23.89
CA ALA A 257 -13.40 -10.65 -24.73
C ALA A 257 -13.93 -11.24 -26.06
N VAL A 258 -13.65 -12.53 -26.31
CA VAL A 258 -13.97 -13.17 -27.59
C VAL A 258 -15.47 -13.21 -27.86
N ASP A 259 -16.27 -13.55 -26.86
CA ASP A 259 -17.72 -13.65 -27.03
C ASP A 259 -18.36 -12.28 -27.31
N GLU A 260 -17.94 -11.26 -26.58
CA GLU A 260 -18.40 -9.88 -26.81
C GLU A 260 -17.95 -9.38 -28.20
N PHE A 261 -16.72 -9.73 -28.62
CA PHE A 261 -16.20 -9.40 -29.94
C PHE A 261 -17.03 -10.06 -31.04
N ASN A 262 -17.29 -11.35 -30.94
CA ASN A 262 -18.08 -12.08 -31.92
C ASN A 262 -19.52 -11.58 -32.00
N HIS A 263 -20.13 -11.29 -30.83
CA HIS A 263 -21.50 -10.76 -30.80
C HIS A 263 -21.59 -9.39 -31.48
N ARG A 264 -20.62 -8.51 -31.20
CA ARG A 264 -20.58 -7.16 -31.76
C ARG A 264 -20.24 -7.13 -33.27
N LEU A 265 -19.49 -8.13 -33.75
CA LEU A 265 -19.22 -8.25 -35.18
C LEU A 265 -20.49 -8.62 -35.98
N GLN A 266 -21.43 -9.35 -35.39
CA GLN A 266 -22.69 -9.70 -36.04
C GLN A 266 -23.63 -8.49 -36.23
N ASP A 267 -23.45 -7.44 -35.45
CA ASP A 267 -24.25 -6.20 -35.53
C ASP A 267 -23.72 -5.22 -36.60
N ILE A 268 -22.61 -5.56 -37.29
CA ILE A 268 -22.01 -4.69 -38.30
C ILE A 268 -22.78 -4.88 -39.64
N PRO A 269 -23.14 -3.77 -40.34
CA PRO A 269 -23.75 -3.82 -41.63
C PRO A 269 -22.90 -4.62 -42.65
N GLU A 270 -23.56 -5.37 -43.54
CA GLU A 270 -22.88 -6.04 -44.66
C GLU A 270 -22.42 -4.99 -45.66
N GLU A 271 -21.12 -4.92 -45.88
CA GLU A 271 -20.47 -4.05 -46.87
C GLU A 271 -19.58 -4.90 -47.78
N ASP A 272 -19.43 -4.51 -49.02
CA ASP A 272 -18.60 -5.25 -49.98
C ASP A 272 -17.13 -5.31 -49.59
N HIS A 273 -16.67 -4.23 -48.89
CA HIS A 273 -15.31 -4.13 -48.40
C HIS A 273 -15.30 -3.65 -46.93
N LEU A 274 -14.69 -4.46 -46.05
CA LEU A 274 -14.58 -4.15 -44.64
C LEU A 274 -13.10 -3.98 -44.23
N ILE A 275 -12.78 -2.83 -43.72
CA ILE A 275 -11.44 -2.51 -43.19
C ILE A 275 -11.48 -2.64 -41.68
N LEU A 276 -10.69 -3.54 -41.10
CA LEU A 276 -10.56 -3.73 -39.68
C LEU A 276 -9.38 -2.89 -39.16
N SER A 277 -9.67 -1.88 -38.31
CA SER A 277 -8.67 -1.05 -37.64
C SER A 277 -8.56 -1.44 -36.16
N LEU A 278 -7.44 -2.05 -35.80
CA LEU A 278 -7.13 -2.44 -34.41
C LEU A 278 -6.31 -1.32 -33.74
N ARG A 279 -6.76 -0.80 -32.60
CA ARG A 279 -6.09 0.26 -31.83
C ARG A 279 -5.98 -0.06 -30.36
#